data_e3b1d88e092faf6ba2b39af387d18256
#
_entry.id   e3b1d88e092faf6ba2b39af387d18256
#
_cell.length_a   1.000
_cell.length_b   1.000
_cell.length_c   1.000
_cell.angle_alpha   90.00
_cell.angle_beta   90.00
_cell.angle_gamma   90.00
#
_symmetry.space_group_name_H-M   'P 1'
#
loop_
_entity.id
_entity.type
_entity.pdbx_description
1 polymer ?
#
loop_
_entity_poly.entity_id
_entity_poly.type
_entity_poly.pdbx_seq_one_letter_code
_entity_poly.pdbx_strand_id
1 'polypeptide(L)'
;MLTCKHGNWWELNGQRGRANNSAVIVRNRINKKEFLELWKKVELSNSGEPGISWTNNAKWGFNPCHEVSLRPFQFCNICEINGSYIIDQNDFNERAKCASFFGTLQAGFTDFHYLRPIWKETTEKDALIGVGITGIADEHFMSLNEKEAANVVKEENSRVAEIL
;
A
#
# COMPACT_ATOMS: atom_id res chain seq x y z
N MET A 1 -11.18 -12.56 -14.22
CA MET A 1 -10.95 -11.71 -13.04
C MET A 1 -11.51 -10.30 -13.18
N LEU A 2 -11.34 -9.60 -14.31
CA LEU A 2 -11.84 -8.22 -14.51
C LEU A 2 -13.35 -8.04 -14.29
N THR A 3 -14.15 -9.08 -14.38
CA THR A 3 -15.60 -9.07 -14.23
C THR A 3 -16.10 -9.74 -12.95
N CYS A 4 -15.23 -9.96 -11.96
CA CYS A 4 -15.58 -10.71 -10.75
C CYS A 4 -16.62 -10.00 -9.87
N LYS A 5 -16.78 -8.69 -10.00
CA LYS A 5 -17.78 -7.86 -9.34
C LYS A 5 -18.82 -7.30 -10.31
N HIS A 6 -19.27 -8.10 -11.27
CA HIS A 6 -20.39 -7.79 -12.16
C HIS A 6 -21.66 -8.52 -11.70
N GLY A 7 -22.83 -7.98 -12.06
CA GLY A 7 -24.13 -8.55 -11.68
C GLY A 7 -24.31 -8.60 -10.17
N ASN A 8 -25.06 -9.57 -9.68
CA ASN A 8 -25.42 -9.71 -8.25
C ASN A 8 -24.31 -10.39 -7.43
N TRP A 9 -23.06 -9.98 -7.63
CA TRP A 9 -21.92 -10.60 -6.96
C TRP A 9 -21.99 -10.48 -5.42
N TRP A 10 -22.62 -9.44 -4.88
CA TRP A 10 -22.80 -9.24 -3.44
C TRP A 10 -23.71 -10.29 -2.78
N GLU A 11 -24.67 -10.85 -3.52
CA GLU A 11 -25.52 -11.95 -3.04
C GLU A 11 -24.83 -13.30 -3.20
N LEU A 12 -24.21 -13.55 -4.35
CA LEU A 12 -23.61 -14.82 -4.72
C LEU A 12 -22.21 -15.03 -4.14
N ASN A 13 -21.45 -13.96 -3.97
CA ASN A 13 -20.04 -13.97 -3.60
C ASN A 13 -19.66 -12.74 -2.76
N GLY A 14 -20.41 -12.46 -1.70
CA GLY A 14 -20.25 -11.26 -0.85
C GLY A 14 -18.83 -11.04 -0.31
N GLN A 15 -18.02 -12.12 -0.17
CA GLN A 15 -16.62 -12.05 0.22
C GLN A 15 -15.77 -11.19 -0.74
N ARG A 16 -16.18 -11.02 -2.00
CA ARG A 16 -15.50 -10.17 -2.98
C ARG A 16 -15.52 -8.69 -2.63
N GLY A 17 -16.45 -8.27 -1.77
CA GLY A 17 -16.51 -6.90 -1.22
C GLY A 17 -15.29 -6.53 -0.35
N ARG A 18 -14.57 -7.53 0.16
CA ARG A 18 -13.38 -7.34 1.00
C ARG A 18 -12.07 -7.27 0.22
N ALA A 19 -12.13 -7.30 -1.09
CA ALA A 19 -10.93 -7.24 -1.95
C ALA A 19 -11.11 -6.17 -3.02
N ASN A 20 -10.05 -5.41 -3.30
CA ASN A 20 -9.98 -4.56 -4.47
C ASN A 20 -9.67 -5.38 -5.72
N ASN A 21 -10.23 -4.96 -6.84
CA ASN A 21 -9.95 -5.53 -8.14
C ASN A 21 -9.54 -4.42 -9.09
N SER A 22 -8.31 -4.47 -9.58
CA SER A 22 -7.74 -3.45 -10.45
C SER A 22 -7.07 -4.04 -11.68
N ALA A 23 -7.24 -3.35 -12.79
CA ALA A 23 -6.53 -3.63 -14.02
C ALA A 23 -5.21 -2.84 -14.07
N VAL A 24 -4.09 -3.55 -14.01
CA VAL A 24 -2.77 -2.94 -14.19
C VAL A 24 -2.47 -2.86 -15.67
N ILE A 25 -2.34 -1.64 -16.19
CA ILE A 25 -2.18 -1.36 -17.62
C ILE A 25 -0.77 -0.87 -17.89
N VAL A 26 -0.08 -1.57 -18.79
CA VAL A 26 1.24 -1.14 -19.28
C VAL A 26 1.02 -0.10 -20.39
N ARG A 27 1.48 1.15 -20.17
CA ARG A 27 1.17 2.32 -21.03
C ARG A 27 1.46 2.11 -22.51
N ASN A 28 2.56 1.46 -22.84
CA ASN A 28 2.99 1.22 -24.22
C ASN A 28 2.43 -0.07 -24.84
N ARG A 29 1.54 -0.77 -24.15
CA ARG A 29 0.96 -2.05 -24.60
C ARG A 29 -0.56 -2.02 -24.77
N ILE A 30 -1.18 -0.83 -24.69
CA ILE A 30 -2.60 -0.66 -24.89
C ILE A 30 -2.85 0.51 -25.86
N ASN A 31 -3.76 0.33 -26.79
CA ASN A 31 -4.23 1.40 -27.65
C ASN A 31 -5.56 1.97 -27.14
N LYS A 32 -6.00 3.08 -27.74
CA LYS A 32 -7.25 3.76 -27.34
C LYS A 32 -8.49 2.86 -27.43
N LYS A 33 -8.59 2.03 -28.46
CA LYS A 33 -9.73 1.12 -28.64
C LYS A 33 -9.81 0.08 -27.53
N GLU A 34 -8.69 -0.59 -27.26
CA GLU A 34 -8.60 -1.59 -26.19
C GLU A 34 -8.88 -0.97 -24.82
N PHE A 35 -8.40 0.24 -24.57
CA PHE A 35 -8.69 0.97 -23.34
C PHE A 35 -10.20 1.28 -23.21
N LEU A 36 -10.84 1.73 -24.25
CA LEU A 36 -12.29 2.01 -24.24
C LEU A 36 -13.13 0.73 -24.04
N GLU A 37 -12.70 -0.40 -24.58
CA GLU A 37 -13.33 -1.70 -24.32
C GLU A 37 -13.20 -2.12 -22.85
N LEU A 38 -12.05 -1.86 -22.22
CA LEU A 38 -11.86 -2.08 -20.79
C LEU A 38 -12.75 -1.12 -19.98
N TRP A 39 -12.75 0.16 -20.33
CA TRP A 39 -13.57 1.18 -19.65
C TRP A 39 -15.05 0.84 -19.66
N LYS A 40 -15.56 0.37 -20.80
CA LYS A 40 -16.95 -0.09 -20.90
C LYS A 40 -17.28 -1.22 -19.92
N LYS A 41 -16.32 -2.09 -19.61
CA LYS A 41 -16.53 -3.12 -18.57
C LYS A 41 -16.63 -2.50 -17.16
N VAL A 42 -15.88 -1.43 -16.88
CA VAL A 42 -16.00 -0.70 -15.63
C VAL A 42 -17.38 -0.04 -15.51
N GLU A 43 -17.85 0.62 -16.56
CA GLU A 43 -19.20 1.22 -16.59
C GLU A 43 -20.30 0.18 -16.33
N LEU A 44 -20.23 -0.96 -17.02
CA LEU A 44 -21.21 -2.04 -16.90
C LEU A 44 -21.18 -2.75 -15.55
N SER A 45 -20.12 -2.59 -14.77
CA SER A 45 -20.01 -3.23 -13.44
C SER A 45 -20.92 -2.57 -12.41
N ASN A 46 -21.31 -1.32 -12.57
CA ASN A 46 -21.98 -0.50 -11.55
C ASN A 46 -21.31 -0.46 -10.18
N SER A 47 -20.08 -0.96 -10.08
CA SER A 47 -19.31 -1.02 -8.83
C SER A 47 -18.08 -0.12 -8.85
N GLY A 48 -17.78 0.54 -9.99
CA GLY A 48 -16.54 1.30 -10.18
C GLY A 48 -15.31 0.41 -10.34
N GLU A 49 -15.47 -0.91 -10.42
CA GLU A 49 -14.39 -1.87 -10.60
C GLU A 49 -14.47 -2.61 -11.95
N PRO A 50 -13.33 -3.03 -12.47
CA PRO A 50 -11.97 -2.89 -11.93
C PRO A 50 -11.49 -1.44 -11.89
N GLY A 51 -10.76 -1.06 -10.85
CA GLY A 51 -9.95 0.16 -10.83
C GLY A 51 -8.88 0.13 -11.93
N ILE A 52 -8.30 1.27 -12.26
CA ILE A 52 -7.27 1.35 -13.32
C ILE A 52 -5.96 1.89 -12.76
N SER A 53 -4.90 1.11 -12.94
CA SER A 53 -3.54 1.49 -12.61
C SER A 53 -2.65 1.48 -13.83
N TRP A 54 -1.88 2.55 -13.98
CA TRP A 54 -0.93 2.69 -15.07
C TRP A 54 0.49 2.36 -14.61
N THR A 55 1.16 1.50 -15.36
CA THR A 55 2.58 1.19 -15.13
C THR A 55 3.38 1.29 -16.42
N ASN A 56 4.68 1.54 -16.29
CA ASN A 56 5.63 1.45 -17.39
C ASN A 56 6.38 0.11 -17.41
N ASN A 57 6.23 -0.71 -16.35
CA ASN A 57 6.92 -1.99 -16.20
C ASN A 57 5.96 -3.09 -15.77
N ALA A 58 5.79 -4.08 -16.64
CA ALA A 58 4.92 -5.24 -16.41
C ALA A 58 5.35 -6.15 -15.23
N LYS A 59 6.58 -5.99 -14.72
CA LYS A 59 7.09 -6.77 -13.57
C LYS A 59 6.70 -6.15 -12.22
N TRP A 60 6.18 -4.92 -12.21
CA TRP A 60 5.70 -4.26 -11.02
C TRP A 60 4.19 -4.39 -10.91
N GLY A 61 3.75 -4.73 -9.72
CA GLY A 61 2.36 -4.67 -9.29
C GLY A 61 2.15 -3.57 -8.26
N PHE A 62 1.02 -3.65 -7.59
CA PHE A 62 0.65 -2.72 -6.52
C PHE A 62 -0.06 -3.50 -5.41
N ASN A 63 -0.03 -2.94 -4.21
CA ASN A 63 -0.97 -3.36 -3.16
C ASN A 63 -2.41 -2.99 -3.57
N PRO A 64 -3.44 -3.50 -2.90
CA PRO A 64 -4.84 -3.27 -3.28
C PRO A 64 -5.25 -1.80 -3.36
N CYS A 65 -4.68 -0.94 -2.52
CA CYS A 65 -5.00 0.50 -2.47
C CYS A 65 -4.15 1.36 -3.42
N HIS A 66 -3.14 0.77 -4.05
CA HIS A 66 -2.26 1.38 -5.07
C HIS A 66 -1.25 2.41 -4.58
N GLU A 67 -1.10 2.61 -3.28
CA GLU A 67 -0.10 3.52 -2.70
C GLU A 67 1.32 2.95 -2.72
N VAL A 68 1.48 1.61 -2.84
CA VAL A 68 2.78 0.94 -2.85
C VAL A 68 2.98 0.14 -4.13
N SER A 69 4.04 0.44 -4.87
CA SER A 69 4.50 -0.39 -5.97
C SER A 69 5.30 -1.58 -5.44
N LEU A 70 4.89 -2.78 -5.79
CA LEU A 70 5.49 -4.02 -5.30
C LEU A 70 6.03 -4.88 -6.44
N ARG A 71 7.21 -5.47 -6.23
CA ARG A 71 7.70 -6.59 -7.03
C ARG A 71 7.05 -7.90 -6.57
N PRO A 72 7.10 -8.97 -7.37
CA PRO A 72 6.61 -10.27 -6.94
C PRO A 72 7.21 -10.71 -5.59
N PHE A 73 6.38 -11.26 -4.72
CA PHE A 73 6.73 -11.79 -3.40
C PHE A 73 7.17 -10.75 -2.36
N GLN A 74 6.83 -9.47 -2.55
CA GLN A 74 7.01 -8.44 -1.54
C GLN A 74 5.74 -8.26 -0.71
N PHE A 75 5.92 -7.94 0.57
CA PHE A 75 4.83 -7.57 1.47
C PHE A 75 4.66 -6.06 1.54
N CYS A 76 3.42 -5.64 1.73
CA CYS A 76 3.05 -4.26 1.98
C CYS A 76 2.96 -4.05 3.50
N ASN A 77 4.08 -3.67 4.12
CA ASN A 77 4.17 -3.40 5.55
C ASN A 77 3.97 -1.90 5.79
N ILE A 78 2.76 -1.52 6.21
CA ILE A 78 2.38 -0.12 6.41
C ILE A 78 1.88 0.08 7.84
N CYS A 79 2.35 1.15 8.47
CA CYS A 79 1.79 1.73 9.69
C CYS A 79 1.20 3.11 9.36
N GLU A 80 0.16 3.53 10.09
CA GLU A 80 -0.50 4.81 9.87
C GLU A 80 -0.44 5.66 11.14
N ILE A 81 -0.11 6.94 10.98
CA ILE A 81 -0.19 7.97 12.02
C ILE A 81 -1.48 8.74 11.81
N ASN A 82 -2.31 8.85 12.85
CA ASN A 82 -3.48 9.71 12.79
C ASN A 82 -3.10 11.17 13.08
N GLY A 83 -2.97 11.96 12.01
CA GLY A 83 -2.56 13.36 12.05
C GLY A 83 -3.56 14.28 12.77
N SER A 84 -4.87 13.94 12.73
CA SER A 84 -5.93 14.74 13.36
C SER A 84 -5.80 14.84 14.90
N TYR A 85 -5.06 13.93 15.54
CA TYR A 85 -4.89 13.89 17.00
C TYR A 85 -3.47 14.27 17.45
N ILE A 86 -2.65 14.80 16.56
CA ILE A 86 -1.32 15.30 16.91
C ILE A 86 -1.48 16.63 17.63
N ILE A 87 -0.79 16.79 18.76
CA ILE A 87 -0.88 17.98 19.61
C ILE A 87 0.16 19.03 19.20
N ASP A 88 1.40 18.59 18.97
CA ASP A 88 2.54 19.43 18.61
C ASP A 88 3.60 18.63 17.83
N GLN A 89 4.71 19.27 17.49
CA GLN A 89 5.80 18.64 16.75
C GLN A 89 6.44 17.48 17.53
N ASN A 90 6.56 17.57 18.83
CA ASN A 90 7.13 16.50 19.64
C ASN A 90 6.24 15.27 19.67
N ASP A 91 4.92 15.44 19.84
CA ASP A 91 3.94 14.35 19.74
C ASP A 91 3.97 13.70 18.34
N PHE A 92 4.11 14.52 17.28
CA PHE A 92 4.28 14.01 15.93
C PHE A 92 5.52 13.11 15.79
N ASN A 93 6.65 13.60 16.29
CA ASN A 93 7.93 12.87 16.24
C ASN A 93 7.85 11.55 17.03
N GLU A 94 7.24 11.54 18.22
CA GLU A 94 7.09 10.33 19.03
C GLU A 94 6.14 9.30 18.37
N ARG A 95 5.05 9.75 17.75
CA ARG A 95 4.15 8.85 16.96
C ARG A 95 4.85 8.30 15.73
N ALA A 96 5.64 9.12 15.04
CA ALA A 96 6.43 8.70 13.89
C ALA A 96 7.46 7.62 14.29
N LYS A 97 8.14 7.81 15.42
CA LYS A 97 9.06 6.86 16.01
C LYS A 97 8.38 5.53 16.37
N CYS A 98 7.20 5.60 17.00
CA CYS A 98 6.42 4.44 17.36
C CYS A 98 5.96 3.64 16.12
N ALA A 99 5.43 4.31 15.09
CA ALA A 99 5.02 3.69 13.84
C ALA A 99 6.21 3.04 13.11
N SER A 100 7.37 3.71 13.10
CA SER A 100 8.62 3.19 12.56
C SER A 100 9.09 1.93 13.29
N PHE A 101 9.04 1.93 14.61
CA PHE A 101 9.39 0.77 15.44
C PHE A 101 8.55 -0.46 15.06
N PHE A 102 7.21 -0.33 15.03
CA PHE A 102 6.33 -1.42 14.65
C PHE A 102 6.52 -1.85 13.20
N GLY A 103 6.69 -0.91 12.28
CA GLY A 103 6.96 -1.20 10.87
C GLY A 103 8.24 -2.01 10.68
N THR A 104 9.30 -1.66 11.41
CA THR A 104 10.59 -2.37 11.34
C THR A 104 10.48 -3.78 11.92
N LEU A 105 9.80 -3.96 13.06
CA LEU A 105 9.53 -5.30 13.61
C LEU A 105 8.75 -6.17 12.62
N GLN A 106 7.73 -5.60 11.97
CA GLN A 106 6.94 -6.32 10.98
C GLN A 106 7.78 -6.70 9.75
N ALA A 107 8.62 -5.80 9.25
CA ALA A 107 9.48 -6.06 8.11
C ALA A 107 10.61 -7.05 8.41
N GLY A 108 11.08 -7.12 9.68
CA GLY A 108 12.07 -8.07 10.15
C GLY A 108 11.52 -9.48 10.41
N PHE A 109 10.20 -9.65 10.43
CA PHE A 109 9.61 -10.99 10.58
C PHE A 109 9.78 -11.81 9.30
N THR A 110 10.44 -12.95 9.39
CA THR A 110 10.78 -13.82 8.25
C THR A 110 10.41 -15.29 8.44
N ASP A 111 9.70 -15.64 9.51
CA ASP A 111 9.20 -17.01 9.74
C ASP A 111 7.93 -17.29 8.91
N PHE A 112 8.12 -17.60 7.64
CA PHE A 112 7.06 -17.92 6.70
C PHE A 112 6.99 -19.40 6.37
N HIS A 113 6.99 -20.27 7.41
CA HIS A 113 6.97 -21.74 7.26
C HIS A 113 5.80 -22.26 6.40
N TYR A 114 4.73 -21.46 6.27
CA TYR A 114 3.52 -21.77 5.48
C TYR A 114 3.54 -21.18 4.07
N LEU A 115 4.59 -20.47 3.68
CA LEU A 115 4.75 -19.87 2.35
C LEU A 115 5.94 -20.51 1.61
N ARG A 116 6.02 -20.23 0.32
CA ARG A 116 7.18 -20.64 -0.49
C ARG A 116 8.44 -19.88 -0.04
N PRO A 117 9.64 -20.51 -0.07
CA PRO A 117 10.89 -19.91 0.40
C PRO A 117 11.20 -18.52 -0.17
N ILE A 118 10.81 -18.27 -1.42
CA ILE A 118 11.03 -16.99 -2.10
C ILE A 118 10.43 -15.78 -1.36
N TRP A 119 9.38 -15.97 -0.55
CA TRP A 119 8.82 -14.90 0.27
C TRP A 119 9.79 -14.46 1.37
N LYS A 120 10.46 -15.43 1.99
CA LYS A 120 11.50 -15.17 3.00
C LYS A 120 12.69 -14.46 2.36
N GLU A 121 13.24 -15.00 1.29
CA GLU A 121 14.38 -14.43 0.57
C GLU A 121 14.13 -12.98 0.15
N THR A 122 12.92 -12.70 -0.37
CA THR A 122 12.56 -11.34 -0.79
C THR A 122 12.40 -10.40 0.39
N THR A 123 11.81 -10.86 1.50
CA THR A 123 11.64 -10.05 2.72
C THR A 123 12.98 -9.72 3.37
N GLU A 124 13.87 -10.70 3.51
CA GLU A 124 15.22 -10.50 4.04
C GLU A 124 16.05 -9.51 3.20
N LYS A 125 15.84 -9.54 1.89
CA LYS A 125 16.54 -8.63 0.97
C LYS A 125 16.02 -7.21 0.98
N ASP A 126 14.70 -7.04 0.98
CA ASP A 126 14.07 -5.75 0.70
C ASP A 126 13.51 -5.06 1.95
N ALA A 127 13.06 -5.81 2.97
CA ALA A 127 12.55 -5.35 4.26
C ALA A 127 11.70 -4.06 4.17
N LEU A 128 10.69 -4.06 3.30
CA LEU A 128 9.91 -2.86 2.96
C LEU A 128 9.09 -2.36 4.16
N ILE A 129 9.15 -1.06 4.38
CA ILE A 129 8.38 -0.37 5.40
C ILE A 129 7.76 0.89 4.79
N GLY A 130 6.51 1.14 5.14
CA GLY A 130 5.82 2.40 4.87
C GLY A 130 5.26 2.98 6.17
N VAL A 131 5.45 4.28 6.37
CA VAL A 131 4.79 5.04 7.43
C VAL A 131 3.93 6.11 6.76
N GLY A 132 2.62 5.89 6.79
CA GLY A 132 1.62 6.79 6.25
C GLY A 132 1.09 7.76 7.31
N ILE A 133 0.37 8.77 6.86
CA ILE A 133 -0.25 9.78 7.73
C ILE A 133 -1.67 10.03 7.20
N THR A 134 -2.65 9.96 8.09
CA THR A 134 -4.02 10.38 7.83
C THR A 134 -4.29 11.77 8.41
N GLY A 135 -5.31 12.49 7.93
CA GLY A 135 -5.67 13.82 8.44
C GLY A 135 -4.70 14.94 8.05
N ILE A 136 -3.91 14.76 6.99
CA ILE A 136 -2.92 15.75 6.52
C ILE A 136 -3.55 17.07 6.05
N ALA A 137 -4.84 17.08 5.74
CA ALA A 137 -5.57 18.28 5.32
C ALA A 137 -6.13 19.09 6.52
N ASP A 138 -5.94 18.62 7.76
CA ASP A 138 -6.35 19.34 8.95
C ASP A 138 -5.43 20.55 9.14
N GLU A 139 -6.00 21.73 9.42
CA GLU A 139 -5.27 22.99 9.52
C GLU A 139 -4.11 22.92 10.53
N HIS A 140 -4.35 22.29 11.67
CA HIS A 140 -3.35 22.08 12.70
C HIS A 140 -2.15 21.27 12.19
N PHE A 141 -2.40 20.15 11.46
CA PHE A 141 -1.35 19.31 10.90
C PHE A 141 -0.47 20.07 9.92
N MET A 142 -1.05 20.94 9.09
CA MET A 142 -0.30 21.72 8.08
C MET A 142 0.73 22.68 8.68
N SER A 143 0.65 22.98 9.97
CA SER A 143 1.66 23.79 10.67
C SER A 143 2.88 23.01 11.16
N LEU A 144 2.85 21.66 11.07
CA LEU A 144 3.90 20.78 11.57
C LEU A 144 5.01 20.57 10.53
N ASN A 145 6.18 20.14 11.01
CA ASN A 145 7.35 19.88 10.17
C ASN A 145 7.45 18.39 9.80
N GLU A 146 6.90 18.03 8.66
CA GLU A 146 6.92 16.66 8.14
C GLU A 146 8.34 16.12 7.90
N LYS A 147 9.29 16.99 7.51
CA LYS A 147 10.68 16.57 7.26
C LYS A 147 11.38 16.16 8.54
N GLU A 148 11.07 16.80 9.65
CA GLU A 148 11.61 16.43 10.96
C GLU A 148 11.09 15.05 11.37
N ALA A 149 9.78 14.80 11.28
CA ALA A 149 9.20 13.49 11.55
C ALA A 149 9.75 12.39 10.63
N ALA A 150 9.98 12.69 9.36
CA ALA A 150 10.59 11.75 8.41
C ALA A 150 12.03 11.38 8.78
N ASN A 151 12.81 12.31 9.32
CA ASN A 151 14.14 12.01 9.84
C ASN A 151 14.09 11.08 11.06
N VAL A 152 13.16 11.33 11.98
CA VAL A 152 12.92 10.46 13.14
C VAL A 152 12.57 9.04 12.71
N VAL A 153 11.69 8.88 11.71
CA VAL A 153 11.36 7.56 11.13
C VAL A 153 12.62 6.86 10.62
N LYS A 154 13.46 7.56 9.90
CA LYS A 154 14.70 7.00 9.32
C LYS A 154 15.69 6.56 10.40
N GLU A 155 15.87 7.37 11.42
CA GLU A 155 16.78 7.06 12.55
C GLU A 155 16.28 5.86 13.34
N GLU A 156 14.98 5.80 13.65
CA GLU A 156 14.39 4.69 14.38
C GLU A 156 14.43 3.37 13.58
N ASN A 157 14.17 3.41 12.27
CA ASN A 157 14.31 2.24 11.41
C ASN A 157 15.73 1.65 11.48
N SER A 158 16.74 2.51 11.39
CA SER A 158 18.14 2.07 11.50
C SER A 158 18.44 1.46 12.87
N ARG A 159 18.02 2.13 13.95
CA ARG A 159 18.22 1.66 15.33
C ARG A 159 17.57 0.30 15.60
N VAL A 160 16.35 0.09 15.14
CA VAL A 160 15.63 -1.18 15.35
C VAL A 160 16.23 -2.30 14.50
N ALA A 161 16.63 -1.99 13.27
CA ALA A 161 17.25 -2.97 12.38
C ALA A 161 18.61 -3.48 12.89
N GLU A 162 19.33 -2.69 13.69
CA GLU A 162 20.59 -3.13 14.35
C GLU A 162 20.34 -4.09 15.52
N ILE A 163 19.14 -4.15 16.06
CA ILE A 163 18.75 -5.00 17.20
C ILE A 163 18.21 -6.36 16.73
N LEU A 164 17.60 -6.41 15.52
CA LEU A 164 17.01 -7.61 14.94
C LEU A 164 18.05 -8.51 14.25
#